data_cefd249b5d22b2a9ba0ab6dc03638824
#
_entry.id   cefd249b5d22b2a9ba0ab6dc03638824
#
_cell.length_a   1.000
_cell.length_b   1.000
_cell.length_c   1.000
_cell.angle_alpha   90.00
_cell.angle_beta   90.00
_cell.angle_gamma   90.00
#
_symmetry.space_group_name_H-M   'P 1'
#
loop_
_entity.id
_entity.type
_entity.pdbx_description
1 polymer ?
#
loop_
_entity_poly.entity_id
_entity_poly.type
_entity_poly.pdbx_seq_one_letter_code
_entity_poly.pdbx_strand_id
1 'polypeptide(L)'
;MSLWIKTNWLLRWIFPKYVWSIPNNEKKVFITFDDGPTPEITEWVLAELRNYKAKATFFCIGDNIQKYPTIFQKVISENHSIGNHTFNHLKGWKTPTEDYIENTKLYETEHYNAPWFNILKNVM
;
A
#
# COMPACT_ATOMS: atom_id res chain seq x y z
N MET A 1 -6.34 -16.35 25.15
CA MET A 1 -5.71 -16.16 23.83
C MET A 1 -4.85 -14.91 23.91
N SER A 2 -3.53 -15.06 23.95
CA SER A 2 -2.63 -13.90 23.91
C SER A 2 -2.61 -13.40 22.46
N LEU A 3 -3.27 -12.28 22.18
CA LEU A 3 -3.09 -11.58 20.90
C LEU A 3 -1.63 -11.11 20.83
N TRP A 4 -0.89 -11.59 19.85
CA TRP A 4 0.46 -11.15 19.57
C TRP A 4 0.41 -9.73 18.97
N ILE A 5 0.40 -8.74 19.84
CA ILE A 5 0.38 -7.31 19.44
C ILE A 5 1.74 -6.85 18.90
N LYS A 6 2.81 -7.57 19.22
CA LYS A 6 4.18 -7.27 18.75
C LYS A 6 4.85 -8.53 18.23
N THR A 7 5.63 -8.39 17.17
CA THR A 7 6.42 -9.48 16.63
C THR A 7 7.34 -10.09 17.68
N ASN A 8 7.31 -11.42 17.82
CA ASN A 8 8.10 -12.15 18.81
C ASN A 8 9.61 -11.88 18.58
N TRP A 9 10.35 -11.74 19.67
CA TRP A 9 11.81 -11.54 19.66
C TRP A 9 12.54 -12.67 18.91
N LEU A 10 12.03 -13.92 18.98
CA LEU A 10 12.60 -15.09 18.30
C LEU A 10 12.58 -14.93 16.78
N LEU A 11 11.48 -14.42 16.20
CA LEU A 11 11.40 -14.15 14.76
C LEU A 11 12.39 -13.05 14.33
N ARG A 12 12.57 -12.03 15.15
CA ARG A 12 13.55 -10.97 14.90
C ARG A 12 14.99 -11.52 14.92
N TRP A 13 15.26 -12.48 15.79
CA TRP A 13 16.56 -13.13 15.90
C TRP A 13 16.82 -14.06 14.72
N ILE A 14 15.83 -14.86 14.29
CA ILE A 14 15.95 -15.78 13.14
C ILE A 14 16.08 -15.01 11.82
N PHE A 15 15.42 -13.86 11.69
CA PHE A 15 15.38 -13.07 10.46
C PHE A 15 15.90 -11.64 10.67
N PRO A 16 17.19 -11.46 11.00
CA PRO A 16 17.76 -10.15 11.35
C PRO A 16 17.85 -9.17 10.16
N LYS A 17 17.75 -9.67 8.93
CA LYS A 17 17.80 -8.85 7.70
C LYS A 17 16.51 -8.08 7.41
N TYR A 18 15.40 -8.40 8.10
CA TYR A 18 14.13 -7.71 7.91
C TYR A 18 13.97 -6.53 8.86
N VAL A 19 13.33 -5.47 8.38
CA VAL A 19 12.96 -4.32 9.21
C VAL A 19 11.70 -4.66 10.00
N TRP A 20 11.84 -4.92 11.30
CA TRP A 20 10.76 -5.32 12.20
C TRP A 20 10.10 -4.14 12.92
N SER A 21 10.79 -3.02 13.00
CA SER A 21 10.29 -1.80 13.65
C SER A 21 11.06 -0.58 13.15
N ILE A 22 10.36 0.52 13.05
CA ILE A 22 10.95 1.83 12.77
C ILE A 22 11.04 2.58 14.10
N PRO A 23 12.22 3.05 14.51
CA PRO A 23 12.36 3.87 15.73
C PRO A 23 11.45 5.10 15.63
N ASN A 24 10.67 5.33 16.67
CA ASN A 24 9.72 6.43 16.68
C ASN A 24 9.72 7.11 18.06
N ASN A 25 10.40 8.22 18.17
CA ASN A 25 10.50 9.02 19.39
C ASN A 25 9.43 10.12 19.47
N GLU A 26 8.61 10.31 18.40
CA GLU A 26 7.68 11.42 18.25
C GLU A 26 6.20 11.03 18.45
N LYS A 27 5.92 9.83 18.97
CA LYS A 27 4.56 9.29 19.15
C LYS A 27 3.74 9.28 17.84
N LYS A 28 4.39 8.99 16.70
CA LYS A 28 3.75 8.85 15.40
C LYS A 28 3.18 7.46 15.20
N VAL A 29 2.07 7.36 14.49
CA VAL A 29 1.47 6.10 14.00
C VAL A 29 1.55 6.11 12.48
N PHE A 30 2.01 5.00 11.91
CA PHE A 30 2.00 4.78 10.45
C PHE A 30 0.78 3.93 10.10
N ILE A 31 -0.15 4.53 9.37
CA ILE A 31 -1.41 3.88 8.97
C ILE A 31 -1.24 3.37 7.54
N THR A 32 -1.60 2.10 7.30
CA THR A 32 -1.61 1.49 5.98
C THR A 32 -2.97 0.88 5.68
N PHE A 33 -3.36 0.90 4.43
CA PHE A 33 -4.55 0.25 3.90
C PHE A 33 -4.17 -0.58 2.69
N ASP A 34 -4.57 -1.85 2.69
CA ASP A 34 -4.32 -2.78 1.60
C ASP A 34 -5.61 -2.99 0.77
N ASP A 35 -5.48 -3.63 -0.39
CA ASP A 35 -6.57 -4.10 -1.27
C ASP A 35 -7.38 -2.99 -1.98
N GLY A 36 -7.07 -1.73 -1.77
CA GLY A 36 -7.74 -0.64 -2.47
C GLY A 36 -7.31 -0.44 -3.95
N PRO A 37 -7.87 0.57 -4.62
CA PRO A 37 -9.05 1.32 -4.23
C PRO A 37 -10.34 0.52 -4.40
N THR A 38 -11.30 0.73 -3.50
CA THR A 38 -12.63 0.13 -3.59
C THR A 38 -13.70 1.20 -3.40
N PRO A 39 -14.83 1.11 -4.12
CA PRO A 39 -15.95 2.04 -3.93
C PRO A 39 -16.42 2.06 -2.47
N GLU A 40 -16.98 3.18 -2.07
CA GLU A 40 -17.53 3.44 -0.73
C GLU A 40 -16.48 3.40 0.38
N ILE A 41 -15.75 2.28 0.54
CA ILE A 41 -14.79 2.08 1.65
C ILE A 41 -13.61 3.04 1.51
N THR A 42 -12.96 3.09 0.34
CA THR A 42 -11.79 3.97 0.16
C THR A 42 -12.18 5.45 0.29
N GLU A 43 -13.35 5.82 -0.24
CA GLU A 43 -13.84 7.20 -0.16
C GLU A 43 -14.18 7.59 1.30
N TRP A 44 -14.78 6.67 2.05
CA TRP A 44 -15.04 6.86 3.48
C TRP A 44 -13.73 7.00 4.27
N VAL A 45 -12.74 6.14 4.02
CA VAL A 45 -11.42 6.23 4.66
C VAL A 45 -10.76 7.58 4.36
N LEU A 46 -10.80 8.06 3.12
CA LEU A 46 -10.25 9.36 2.74
C LEU A 46 -10.95 10.50 3.49
N ALA A 47 -12.27 10.43 3.65
CA ALA A 47 -13.02 11.42 4.42
C ALA A 47 -12.59 11.43 5.90
N GLU A 48 -12.44 10.27 6.51
CA GLU A 48 -11.97 10.17 7.90
C GLU A 48 -10.53 10.69 8.05
N LEU A 49 -9.61 10.29 7.17
CA LEU A 49 -8.23 10.78 7.20
C LEU A 49 -8.17 12.31 7.07
N ARG A 50 -9.03 12.90 6.24
CA ARG A 50 -9.16 14.36 6.07
C ARG A 50 -9.65 15.02 7.36
N ASN A 51 -10.67 14.45 8.01
CA ASN A 51 -11.22 14.95 9.27
C ASN A 51 -10.14 15.03 10.36
N TYR A 52 -9.26 14.03 10.41
CA TYR A 52 -8.16 13.98 11.38
C TYR A 52 -6.86 14.62 10.88
N LYS A 53 -6.84 15.22 9.68
CA LYS A 53 -5.63 15.77 9.04
C LYS A 53 -4.49 14.74 8.99
N ALA A 54 -4.85 13.47 8.88
CA ALA A 54 -3.92 12.34 8.87
C ALA A 54 -3.54 11.94 7.44
N LYS A 55 -2.36 11.35 7.29
CA LYS A 55 -1.91 10.73 6.05
C LYS A 55 -1.70 9.24 6.26
N ALA A 56 -1.84 8.48 5.17
CA ALA A 56 -1.69 7.03 5.19
C ALA A 56 -0.95 6.56 3.92
N THR A 57 -0.54 5.30 3.92
CA THR A 57 -0.05 4.60 2.74
C THR A 57 -1.12 3.62 2.27
N PHE A 58 -1.46 3.66 0.98
CA PHE A 58 -2.40 2.74 0.35
C PHE A 58 -1.63 1.77 -0.54
N PHE A 59 -1.59 0.49 -0.17
CA PHE A 59 -1.08 -0.58 -1.00
C PHE A 59 -2.19 -1.04 -1.94
N CYS A 60 -2.16 -0.51 -3.17
CA CYS A 60 -3.25 -0.68 -4.12
C CYS A 60 -3.05 -1.88 -5.02
N ILE A 61 -4.13 -2.58 -5.36
CA ILE A 61 -4.16 -3.64 -6.37
C ILE A 61 -4.29 -3.00 -7.76
N GLY A 62 -3.44 -3.40 -8.71
CA GLY A 62 -3.42 -2.83 -10.05
C GLY A 62 -4.75 -2.93 -10.79
N ASP A 63 -5.39 -4.08 -10.75
CA ASP A 63 -6.72 -4.32 -11.32
C ASP A 63 -7.79 -3.38 -10.73
N ASN A 64 -7.71 -3.08 -9.42
CA ASN A 64 -8.63 -2.14 -8.79
C ASN A 64 -8.37 -0.69 -9.21
N ILE A 65 -7.12 -0.32 -9.44
CA ILE A 65 -6.81 1.01 -9.98
C ILE A 65 -7.41 1.19 -11.38
N GLN A 66 -7.31 0.16 -12.24
CA GLN A 66 -7.93 0.19 -13.57
C GLN A 66 -9.45 0.28 -13.52
N LYS A 67 -10.08 -0.44 -12.58
CA LYS A 67 -11.53 -0.41 -12.39
C LYS A 67 -12.05 0.90 -11.78
N TYR A 68 -11.29 1.49 -10.88
CA TYR A 68 -11.70 2.66 -10.10
C TYR A 68 -10.69 3.82 -10.17
N PRO A 69 -10.33 4.29 -11.38
CA PRO A 69 -9.28 5.29 -11.55
C PRO A 69 -9.60 6.63 -10.86
N THR A 70 -10.87 7.00 -10.80
CA THR A 70 -11.31 8.24 -10.16
C THR A 70 -11.07 8.21 -8.64
N ILE A 71 -11.29 7.04 -8.00
CA ILE A 71 -11.05 6.88 -6.56
C ILE A 71 -9.54 6.92 -6.30
N PHE A 72 -8.75 6.25 -7.15
CA PHE A 72 -7.29 6.28 -7.06
C PHE A 72 -6.74 7.72 -7.18
N GLN A 73 -7.28 8.51 -8.11
CA GLN A 73 -6.93 9.92 -8.27
C GLN A 73 -7.19 10.73 -6.99
N LYS A 74 -8.28 10.44 -6.27
CA LYS A 74 -8.56 11.09 -4.96
C LYS A 74 -7.47 10.75 -3.94
N VAL A 75 -7.04 9.48 -3.86
CA VAL A 75 -5.95 9.07 -2.96
C VAL A 75 -4.69 9.89 -3.21
N ILE A 76 -4.31 10.06 -4.49
CA ILE A 76 -3.12 10.83 -4.89
C ILE A 76 -3.32 12.34 -4.59
N SER A 77 -4.45 12.91 -5.03
CA SER A 77 -4.69 14.36 -4.89
C SER A 77 -4.75 14.81 -3.43
N GLU A 78 -5.08 13.90 -2.52
CA GLU A 78 -5.06 14.14 -1.08
C GLU A 78 -3.67 13.90 -0.45
N ASN A 79 -2.62 13.68 -1.25
CA ASN A 79 -1.24 13.49 -0.80
C ASN A 79 -1.06 12.30 0.17
N HIS A 80 -1.69 11.16 -0.14
CA HIS A 80 -1.40 9.90 0.49
C HIS A 80 -0.29 9.17 -0.26
N SER A 81 0.47 8.32 0.44
CA SER A 81 1.49 7.46 -0.18
C SER A 81 0.85 6.27 -0.87
N ILE A 82 1.45 5.82 -1.97
CA ILE A 82 0.99 4.65 -2.73
C ILE A 82 2.05 3.56 -2.67
N GLY A 83 1.62 2.32 -2.48
CA GLY A 83 2.44 1.12 -2.57
C GLY A 83 1.85 0.10 -3.55
N ASN A 84 2.72 -0.77 -4.06
CA ASN A 84 2.36 -1.86 -4.95
C ASN A 84 1.82 -3.05 -4.15
N HIS A 85 0.60 -3.52 -4.47
CA HIS A 85 -0.01 -4.71 -3.86
C HIS A 85 -0.27 -5.80 -4.89
N THR A 86 0.65 -5.96 -5.85
CA THR A 86 0.54 -6.80 -7.05
C THR A 86 -0.57 -6.33 -8.01
N PHE A 87 -0.57 -6.85 -9.23
CA PHE A 87 -1.63 -6.45 -10.17
C PHE A 87 -2.96 -7.16 -9.89
N ASN A 88 -2.93 -8.49 -9.60
CA ASN A 88 -4.12 -9.31 -9.40
C ASN A 88 -4.26 -9.86 -7.96
N HIS A 89 -3.60 -9.27 -6.98
CA HIS A 89 -3.63 -9.74 -5.59
C HIS A 89 -3.20 -11.23 -5.44
N LEU A 90 -2.10 -11.61 -6.11
CA LEU A 90 -1.60 -12.98 -6.07
C LEU A 90 -1.09 -13.37 -4.68
N LYS A 91 -1.35 -14.62 -4.29
CA LYS A 91 -0.84 -15.20 -3.04
C LYS A 91 0.58 -15.71 -3.25
N GLY A 92 1.60 -14.98 -2.78
CA GLY A 92 3.01 -15.28 -3.01
C GLY A 92 3.42 -16.72 -2.66
N TRP A 93 2.87 -17.31 -1.59
CA TRP A 93 3.15 -18.70 -1.19
C TRP A 93 2.43 -19.78 -2.02
N LYS A 94 1.56 -19.40 -2.96
CA LYS A 94 0.82 -20.31 -3.87
C LYS A 94 1.14 -20.05 -5.34
N THR A 95 1.93 -19.04 -5.64
CA THR A 95 2.26 -18.61 -6.99
C THR A 95 3.74 -18.86 -7.24
N PRO A 96 4.15 -19.43 -8.39
CA PRO A 96 5.55 -19.50 -8.79
C PRO A 96 6.23 -18.14 -8.70
N THR A 97 7.50 -18.11 -8.33
CA THR A 97 8.23 -16.86 -8.07
C THR A 97 8.27 -15.96 -9.30
N GLU A 98 8.50 -16.53 -10.48
CA GLU A 98 8.55 -15.80 -11.75
C GLU A 98 7.21 -15.11 -12.03
N ASP A 99 6.10 -15.83 -11.91
CA ASP A 99 4.74 -15.32 -12.16
C ASP A 99 4.38 -14.20 -11.16
N TYR A 100 4.81 -14.37 -9.90
CA TYR A 100 4.59 -13.35 -8.87
C TYR A 100 5.37 -12.07 -9.17
N ILE A 101 6.63 -12.19 -9.58
CA ILE A 101 7.49 -11.06 -9.96
C ILE A 101 6.93 -10.37 -11.21
N GLU A 102 6.49 -11.13 -12.22
CA GLU A 102 5.89 -10.57 -13.43
C GLU A 102 4.61 -9.78 -13.11
N ASN A 103 3.75 -10.33 -12.27
CA ASN A 103 2.53 -9.66 -11.83
C ASN A 103 2.81 -8.37 -11.04
N THR A 104 3.86 -8.36 -10.23
CA THR A 104 4.32 -7.16 -9.52
C THR A 104 4.86 -6.10 -10.49
N LYS A 105 5.61 -6.52 -11.52
CA LYS A 105 6.11 -5.63 -12.57
C LYS A 105 4.98 -5.08 -13.47
N LEU A 106 3.97 -5.90 -13.75
CA LEU A 106 2.79 -5.46 -14.51
C LEU A 106 2.09 -4.29 -13.81
N TYR A 107 1.95 -4.33 -12.48
CA TYR A 107 1.46 -3.21 -11.70
C TYR A 107 2.26 -1.92 -11.99
N GLU A 108 3.58 -2.00 -11.97
CA GLU A 108 4.45 -0.85 -12.21
C GLU A 108 4.30 -0.33 -13.66
N THR A 109 4.34 -1.21 -14.65
CA THR A 109 4.30 -0.85 -16.07
C THR A 109 2.99 -0.18 -16.45
N GLU A 110 1.87 -0.72 -16.02
CA GLU A 110 0.53 -0.18 -16.30
C GLU A 110 0.32 1.20 -15.66
N HIS A 111 0.94 1.44 -14.50
CA HIS A 111 0.77 2.69 -13.78
C HIS A 111 1.83 3.74 -14.12
N TYR A 112 3.07 3.35 -14.50
CA TYR A 112 4.12 4.28 -14.93
C TYR A 112 3.78 5.02 -16.22
N ASN A 113 3.01 4.42 -17.13
CA ASN A 113 2.59 5.02 -18.40
C ASN A 113 1.30 5.85 -18.27
N ALA A 114 0.66 5.87 -17.14
CA ALA A 114 -0.56 6.63 -16.94
C ALA A 114 -0.28 8.14 -16.75
N PRO A 115 -1.12 9.04 -17.27
CA PRO A 115 -0.90 10.49 -17.20
C PRO A 115 -0.68 11.05 -15.79
N TRP A 116 -1.24 10.39 -14.78
CA TRP A 116 -1.14 10.77 -13.37
C TRP A 116 0.18 10.34 -12.70
N PHE A 117 0.94 9.42 -13.28
CA PHE A 117 2.25 9.03 -12.73
C PHE A 117 3.28 10.16 -12.81
N ASN A 118 3.18 11.03 -13.80
CA ASN A 118 4.01 12.23 -13.90
C ASN A 118 3.77 13.21 -12.72
N ILE A 119 2.62 13.12 -12.06
CA ILE A 119 2.32 13.91 -10.87
C ILE A 119 3.15 13.41 -9.68
N LEU A 120 3.35 12.09 -9.55
CA LEU A 120 4.16 11.49 -8.46
C LEU A 120 5.64 11.82 -8.56
N LYS A 121 6.20 11.96 -9.78
CA LYS A 121 7.60 12.36 -9.99
C LYS A 121 7.93 13.77 -9.48
N ASN A 122 6.93 14.63 -9.36
CA ASN A 122 7.11 16.01 -8.91
C ASN A 122 6.90 16.19 -7.41
N VAL A 123 6.57 15.11 -6.67
CA VAL A 123 6.31 15.14 -5.21
C VAL A 123 7.39 14.39 -4.43
N MET A 124 8.28 13.64 -5.10
CA MET A 124 9.49 13.03 -4.53
C MET A 124 10.70 13.90 -4.80
#